data_a0cca8572afb1c0bebad0ef18140c282
#
_entry.id   a0cca8572afb1c0bebad0ef18140c282
#
_cell.length_a   1.000
_cell.length_b   1.000
_cell.length_c   1.000
_cell.angle_alpha   90.00
_cell.angle_beta   90.00
_cell.angle_gamma   90.00
#
_symmetry.space_group_name_H-M   'P 1'
#
loop_
_entity.id
_entity.type
_entity.pdbx_description
1 polymer ?
#
loop_
_entity_poly.entity_id
_entity_poly.type
_entity_poly.pdbx_seq_one_letter_code
_entity_poly.pdbx_strand_id
1 'polypeptide(L)'
;MAALILVSGIGVQLLARRFNVPSVVFYLAVGLLLGPEGLGLVTAETFGDGLATVVGLSVAIIVFDGAFALRIERIREASTASLRLVTIGAVVMFVGTTVAVRVLEGATWEISLVIGALLVATGPTVITPILEVVTVRDHVAAALETEGIINDVTAAIAAVVIFETLLLDDLGVQSTLLAFGERIGIGIAAGLLATGLVYFILQYEITPKEGPQASRFLVFSAAIGSFALAEVFAAEAGVAAAATAGIALGNLDLPYRETIEEFARDATLIVLAFVFVSLAALIDIGAILRLGIGGVLLVVVVALVLRPVAAAIATAGVERFTRSERLFLAAIGPRGIIPASVATLFAIELAATGNETASQLLLGTVFIVIVATDAVEAGLARQIGDFLGVTPMRTIIVGGGRVSL
;
A
#
# COMPACT_ATOMS: atom_id res chain seq x y z
N MET A 1 -10.92 -22.20 -8.97
CA MET A 1 -9.76 -21.60 -8.30
C MET A 1 -10.05 -20.22 -7.73
N ALA A 2 -10.38 -19.22 -8.53
CA ALA A 2 -10.73 -17.88 -8.02
C ALA A 2 -11.78 -17.90 -6.89
N ALA A 3 -12.82 -18.72 -7.02
CA ALA A 3 -13.82 -18.89 -5.96
C ALA A 3 -13.22 -19.45 -4.65
N LEU A 4 -12.29 -20.38 -4.72
CA LEU A 4 -11.61 -20.93 -3.53
C LEU A 4 -10.78 -19.85 -2.84
N ILE A 5 -10.02 -19.06 -3.60
CA ILE A 5 -9.22 -17.95 -3.09
C ILE A 5 -10.12 -16.91 -2.42
N LEU A 6 -11.21 -16.50 -3.08
CA LEU A 6 -12.14 -15.51 -2.53
C LEU A 6 -12.84 -16.01 -1.27
N VAL A 7 -13.34 -17.24 -1.27
CA VAL A 7 -14.02 -17.82 -0.09
C VAL A 7 -13.06 -17.96 1.09
N SER A 8 -11.85 -18.46 0.84
CA SER A 8 -10.83 -18.56 1.89
C SER A 8 -10.41 -17.20 2.38
N GLY A 9 -10.25 -16.21 1.48
CA GLY A 9 -9.91 -14.84 1.81
C GLY A 9 -10.97 -14.16 2.69
N ILE A 10 -12.25 -14.29 2.36
CA ILE A 10 -13.36 -13.76 3.18
C ILE A 10 -13.38 -14.46 4.55
N GLY A 11 -13.20 -15.78 4.60
CA GLY A 11 -13.13 -16.53 5.86
C GLY A 11 -11.99 -16.07 6.75
N VAL A 12 -10.82 -15.81 6.15
CA VAL A 12 -9.63 -15.27 6.82
C VAL A 12 -9.89 -13.87 7.38
N GLN A 13 -10.57 -13.02 6.65
CA GLN A 13 -10.88 -11.67 7.13
C GLN A 13 -11.76 -11.68 8.37
N LEU A 14 -12.73 -12.59 8.44
CA LEU A 14 -13.56 -12.79 9.64
C LEU A 14 -12.72 -13.27 10.83
N LEU A 15 -11.76 -14.16 10.60
CA LEU A 15 -10.82 -14.63 11.61
C LEU A 15 -9.90 -13.51 12.09
N ALA A 16 -9.33 -12.73 11.17
CA ALA A 16 -8.45 -11.61 11.48
C ALA A 16 -9.12 -10.59 12.41
N ARG A 17 -10.36 -10.22 12.10
CA ARG A 17 -11.18 -9.34 12.96
C ARG A 17 -11.41 -9.93 14.36
N ARG A 18 -11.62 -11.25 14.46
CA ARG A 18 -11.83 -11.91 15.76
C ARG A 18 -10.59 -11.91 16.64
N PHE A 19 -9.39 -12.00 16.04
CA PHE A 19 -8.13 -12.07 16.78
C PHE A 19 -7.41 -10.71 16.89
N ASN A 20 -7.96 -9.63 16.31
CA ASN A 20 -7.33 -8.31 16.20
C ASN A 20 -5.91 -8.37 15.61
N VAL A 21 -5.73 -9.20 14.58
CA VAL A 21 -4.47 -9.34 13.84
C VAL A 21 -4.73 -8.85 12.41
N PRO A 22 -3.76 -8.17 11.77
CA PRO A 22 -3.91 -7.74 10.38
C PRO A 22 -4.25 -8.92 9.46
N SER A 23 -5.26 -8.74 8.61
CA SER A 23 -5.75 -9.78 7.70
C SER A 23 -4.68 -10.28 6.73
N VAL A 24 -3.70 -9.43 6.39
CA VAL A 24 -2.57 -9.76 5.52
C VAL A 24 -1.82 -11.01 5.98
N VAL A 25 -1.52 -11.12 7.27
CA VAL A 25 -0.79 -12.28 7.82
C VAL A 25 -1.56 -13.58 7.56
N PHE A 26 -2.88 -13.55 7.72
CA PHE A 26 -3.72 -14.71 7.46
C PHE A 26 -3.88 -15.00 5.96
N TYR A 27 -4.00 -13.97 5.11
CA TYR A 27 -4.03 -14.16 3.65
C TYR A 27 -2.78 -14.87 3.16
N LEU A 28 -1.62 -14.45 3.66
CA LEU A 28 -0.35 -15.05 3.31
C LEU A 28 -0.24 -16.50 3.81
N ALA A 29 -0.68 -16.76 5.05
CA ALA A 29 -0.71 -18.12 5.58
C ALA A 29 -1.62 -19.05 4.77
N VAL A 30 -2.81 -18.58 4.37
CA VAL A 30 -3.73 -19.36 3.53
C VAL A 30 -3.19 -19.52 2.12
N GLY A 31 -2.57 -18.49 1.55
CA GLY A 31 -1.93 -18.61 0.23
C GLY A 31 -0.82 -19.66 0.21
N LEU A 32 0.06 -19.67 1.21
CA LEU A 32 1.08 -20.72 1.36
C LEU A 32 0.47 -22.11 1.54
N LEU A 33 -0.61 -22.21 2.32
CA LEU A 33 -1.32 -23.49 2.51
C LEU A 33 -1.97 -23.99 1.22
N LEU A 34 -2.54 -23.10 0.41
CA LEU A 34 -3.19 -23.47 -0.85
C LEU A 34 -2.21 -23.63 -2.01
N GLY A 35 -1.02 -23.05 -1.90
CA GLY A 35 0.04 -23.07 -2.90
C GLY A 35 0.72 -24.43 -3.05
N PRO A 36 1.72 -24.51 -3.97
CA PRO A 36 2.49 -25.71 -4.24
C PRO A 36 3.20 -26.30 -3.02
N GLU A 37 3.63 -25.45 -2.11
CA GLU A 37 4.32 -25.84 -0.87
C GLU A 37 3.38 -26.43 0.19
N GLY A 38 2.09 -26.25 0.04
CA GLY A 38 1.06 -26.77 0.93
C GLY A 38 0.21 -27.85 0.28
N LEU A 39 -1.03 -27.50 -0.06
CA LEU A 39 -2.00 -28.44 -0.64
C LEU A 39 -1.89 -28.59 -2.18
N GLY A 40 -1.12 -27.72 -2.84
CA GLY A 40 -0.97 -27.71 -4.29
C GLY A 40 -2.24 -27.41 -5.08
N LEU A 41 -3.22 -26.75 -4.43
CA LEU A 41 -4.51 -26.42 -5.05
C LEU A 41 -4.47 -25.18 -5.92
N VAL A 42 -3.51 -24.28 -5.65
CA VAL A 42 -3.31 -23.01 -6.36
C VAL A 42 -1.89 -23.00 -6.90
N THR A 43 -1.75 -23.07 -8.21
CA THR A 43 -0.45 -23.04 -8.92
C THR A 43 -0.49 -21.96 -10.00
N ALA A 44 0.67 -21.46 -10.43
CA ALA A 44 0.78 -20.48 -11.52
C ALA A 44 0.08 -20.99 -12.81
N GLU A 45 0.22 -22.26 -13.14
CA GLU A 45 -0.39 -22.89 -14.30
C GLU A 45 -1.94 -22.83 -14.27
N THR A 46 -2.51 -22.84 -13.05
CA THR A 46 -3.97 -22.84 -12.87
C THR A 46 -4.60 -21.50 -13.27
N PHE A 47 -3.84 -20.42 -13.23
CA PHE A 47 -4.31 -19.08 -13.61
C PHE A 47 -4.12 -18.81 -15.10
N GLY A 48 -3.17 -19.49 -15.75
CA GLY A 48 -2.81 -19.23 -17.15
C GLY A 48 -2.43 -17.75 -17.39
N ASP A 49 -2.59 -17.29 -18.63
CA ASP A 49 -2.22 -15.92 -19.04
C ASP A 49 -3.10 -14.81 -18.42
N GLY A 50 -4.23 -15.21 -17.80
CA GLY A 50 -5.14 -14.24 -17.19
C GLY A 50 -4.68 -13.66 -15.85
N LEU A 51 -3.68 -14.28 -15.21
CA LEU A 51 -3.24 -13.85 -13.87
C LEU A 51 -2.73 -12.40 -13.87
N ALA A 52 -1.86 -12.05 -14.81
CA ALA A 52 -1.29 -10.70 -14.91
C ALA A 52 -2.39 -9.63 -15.07
N THR A 53 -3.36 -9.89 -15.95
CA THR A 53 -4.50 -8.98 -16.17
C THR A 53 -5.35 -8.80 -14.91
N VAL A 54 -5.66 -9.88 -14.21
CA VAL A 54 -6.47 -9.82 -12.98
C VAL A 54 -5.70 -9.12 -11.86
N VAL A 55 -4.41 -9.40 -11.73
CA VAL A 55 -3.54 -8.72 -10.75
C VAL A 55 -3.41 -7.24 -11.11
N GLY A 56 -3.19 -6.88 -12.37
CA GLY A 56 -3.11 -5.50 -12.83
C GLY A 56 -4.40 -4.70 -12.53
N LEU A 57 -5.57 -5.26 -12.85
CA LEU A 57 -6.87 -4.66 -12.47
C LEU A 57 -7.03 -4.54 -10.96
N SER A 58 -6.54 -5.52 -10.22
CA SER A 58 -6.55 -5.52 -8.76
C SER A 58 -5.69 -4.39 -8.20
N VAL A 59 -4.48 -4.23 -8.73
CA VAL A 59 -3.57 -3.12 -8.40
C VAL A 59 -4.23 -1.77 -8.70
N ALA A 60 -4.89 -1.64 -9.86
CA ALA A 60 -5.60 -0.42 -10.23
C ALA A 60 -6.68 -0.03 -9.20
N ILE A 61 -7.49 -1.01 -8.75
CA ILE A 61 -8.54 -0.79 -7.74
C ILE A 61 -7.91 -0.37 -6.40
N ILE A 62 -6.87 -1.06 -5.97
CA ILE A 62 -6.19 -0.79 -4.70
C ILE A 62 -5.53 0.60 -4.72
N VAL A 63 -4.82 0.91 -5.81
CA VAL A 63 -4.15 2.21 -5.98
C VAL A 63 -5.18 3.34 -6.08
N PHE A 64 -6.28 3.10 -6.81
CA PHE A 64 -7.39 4.07 -6.89
C PHE A 64 -7.98 4.37 -5.52
N ASP A 65 -8.30 3.35 -4.70
CA ASP A 65 -8.87 3.52 -3.36
C ASP A 65 -7.90 4.29 -2.44
N GLY A 66 -6.63 3.91 -2.41
CA GLY A 66 -5.61 4.65 -1.67
C GLY A 66 -5.47 6.11 -2.13
N ALA A 67 -5.48 6.34 -3.44
CA ALA A 67 -5.42 7.67 -4.04
C ALA A 67 -6.69 8.50 -3.79
N PHE A 68 -7.87 7.87 -3.80
CA PHE A 68 -9.16 8.49 -3.49
C PHE A 68 -9.24 8.98 -2.05
N ALA A 69 -8.61 8.27 -1.12
CA ALA A 69 -8.50 8.69 0.28
C ALA A 69 -7.57 9.90 0.48
N LEU A 70 -6.72 10.23 -0.50
CA LEU A 70 -5.74 11.32 -0.43
C LEU A 70 -6.43 12.68 -0.58
N ARG A 71 -6.60 13.41 0.52
CA ARG A 71 -7.21 14.77 0.54
C ARG A 71 -6.14 15.83 0.53
N ILE A 72 -6.15 16.68 -0.51
CA ILE A 72 -5.18 17.79 -0.65
C ILE A 72 -5.30 18.77 0.51
N GLU A 73 -6.51 19.02 1.02
CA GLU A 73 -6.73 19.87 2.20
C GLU A 73 -5.98 19.33 3.43
N ARG A 74 -6.07 18.02 3.69
CA ARG A 74 -5.36 17.38 4.82
C ARG A 74 -3.84 17.50 4.68
N ILE A 75 -3.33 17.39 3.45
CA ILE A 75 -1.89 17.58 3.17
C ILE A 75 -1.46 19.01 3.48
N ARG A 76 -2.27 20.00 3.11
CA ARG A 76 -2.00 21.43 3.40
C ARG A 76 -2.02 21.75 4.89
N GLU A 77 -2.86 21.06 5.65
CA GLU A 77 -3.00 21.21 7.10
C GLU A 77 -2.02 20.30 7.87
N ALA A 78 -1.30 19.41 7.18
CA ALA A 78 -0.39 18.48 7.78
C ALA A 78 0.72 19.18 8.56
N SER A 79 1.10 18.60 9.69
CA SER A 79 2.17 19.13 10.52
C SER A 79 3.52 19.10 9.80
N THR A 80 4.45 19.96 10.20
CA THR A 80 5.82 19.92 9.67
C THR A 80 6.46 18.53 9.82
N ALA A 81 6.15 17.81 10.91
CA ALA A 81 6.65 16.45 11.11
C ALA A 81 6.03 15.48 10.08
N SER A 82 4.72 15.56 9.83
CA SER A 82 4.05 14.75 8.81
C SER A 82 4.65 14.99 7.42
N LEU A 83 4.82 16.26 7.02
CA LEU A 83 5.42 16.61 5.75
C LEU A 83 6.86 16.11 5.61
N ARG A 84 7.65 16.16 6.70
CA ARG A 84 9.02 15.62 6.71
C ARG A 84 9.04 14.10 6.66
N LEU A 85 8.07 13.40 7.27
CA LEU A 85 7.96 11.94 7.15
C LEU A 85 7.72 11.52 5.70
N VAL A 86 6.79 12.17 5.01
CA VAL A 86 6.44 11.84 3.62
C VAL A 86 7.46 12.34 2.59
N THR A 87 8.38 13.20 2.96
CA THR A 87 9.44 13.72 2.07
C THR A 87 10.80 13.17 2.47
N ILE A 88 11.45 13.76 3.47
CA ILE A 88 12.80 13.38 3.90
C ILE A 88 12.79 11.94 4.45
N GLY A 89 11.77 11.58 5.23
CA GLY A 89 11.60 10.22 5.75
C GLY A 89 11.50 9.19 4.62
N ALA A 90 10.67 9.47 3.61
CA ALA A 90 10.55 8.62 2.42
C ALA A 90 11.87 8.47 1.66
N VAL A 91 12.63 9.55 1.48
CA VAL A 91 13.95 9.50 0.83
C VAL A 91 14.94 8.68 1.65
N VAL A 92 14.97 8.84 2.98
CA VAL A 92 15.82 8.03 3.88
C VAL A 92 15.47 6.55 3.77
N MET A 93 14.17 6.22 3.77
CA MET A 93 13.69 4.85 3.61
C MET A 93 14.05 4.28 2.23
N PHE A 94 13.82 5.03 1.16
CA PHE A 94 14.14 4.64 -0.21
C PHE A 94 15.63 4.33 -0.38
N VAL A 95 16.47 5.33 -0.11
CA VAL A 95 17.93 5.19 -0.30
C VAL A 95 18.50 4.14 0.65
N GLY A 96 18.10 4.18 1.92
CA GLY A 96 18.58 3.23 2.92
C GLY A 96 18.21 1.78 2.59
N THR A 97 16.96 1.54 2.20
CA THR A 97 16.51 0.19 1.80
C THR A 97 17.18 -0.26 0.52
N THR A 98 17.30 0.60 -0.50
CA THR A 98 18.03 0.27 -1.74
C THR A 98 19.46 -0.18 -1.45
N VAL A 99 20.20 0.58 -0.64
CA VAL A 99 21.57 0.22 -0.26
C VAL A 99 21.61 -1.06 0.57
N ALA A 100 20.68 -1.23 1.51
CA ALA A 100 20.60 -2.42 2.33
C ALA A 100 20.34 -3.70 1.50
N VAL A 101 19.38 -3.66 0.57
CA VAL A 101 19.11 -4.77 -0.37
C VAL A 101 20.34 -5.08 -1.21
N ARG A 102 20.97 -4.05 -1.78
CA ARG A 102 22.20 -4.21 -2.59
C ARG A 102 23.33 -4.91 -1.82
N VAL A 103 23.54 -4.50 -0.57
CA VAL A 103 24.67 -4.98 0.24
C VAL A 103 24.37 -6.32 0.91
N LEU A 104 23.16 -6.50 1.44
CA LEU A 104 22.80 -7.69 2.24
C LEU A 104 22.34 -8.86 1.40
N GLU A 105 21.65 -8.61 0.28
CA GLU A 105 21.12 -9.66 -0.58
C GLU A 105 21.89 -9.81 -1.90
N GLY A 106 22.80 -8.89 -2.20
CA GLY A 106 23.62 -8.93 -3.42
C GLY A 106 22.83 -8.68 -4.71
N ALA A 107 21.61 -8.12 -4.60
CA ALA A 107 20.76 -7.79 -5.74
C ALA A 107 21.43 -6.80 -6.69
N THR A 108 21.01 -6.73 -7.95
CA THR A 108 21.43 -5.67 -8.87
C THR A 108 20.93 -4.31 -8.39
N TRP A 109 21.48 -3.20 -8.89
CA TRP A 109 21.02 -1.88 -8.51
C TRP A 109 19.57 -1.62 -8.92
N GLU A 110 19.18 -2.12 -10.09
CA GLU A 110 17.85 -2.00 -10.66
C GLU A 110 16.81 -2.64 -9.72
N ILE A 111 16.99 -3.89 -9.37
CA ILE A 111 16.12 -4.63 -8.44
C ILE A 111 16.13 -3.98 -7.05
N SER A 112 17.30 -3.53 -6.58
CA SER A 112 17.42 -2.86 -5.28
C SER A 112 16.65 -1.54 -5.23
N LEU A 113 16.64 -0.77 -6.32
CA LEU A 113 15.88 0.47 -6.45
C LEU A 113 14.36 0.21 -6.44
N VAL A 114 13.91 -0.82 -7.17
CA VAL A 114 12.49 -1.22 -7.18
C VAL A 114 12.04 -1.63 -5.78
N ILE A 115 12.78 -2.53 -5.12
CA ILE A 115 12.49 -2.97 -3.76
C ILE A 115 12.54 -1.79 -2.79
N GLY A 116 13.54 -0.91 -2.92
CA GLY A 116 13.65 0.31 -2.14
C GLY A 116 12.43 1.20 -2.26
N ALA A 117 11.94 1.43 -3.48
CA ALA A 117 10.73 2.22 -3.73
C ALA A 117 9.48 1.56 -3.12
N LEU A 118 9.29 0.27 -3.35
CA LEU A 118 8.16 -0.47 -2.80
C LEU A 118 8.12 -0.41 -1.26
N LEU A 119 9.27 -0.58 -0.60
CA LEU A 119 9.36 -0.61 0.85
C LEU A 119 9.38 0.77 1.53
N VAL A 120 9.24 1.88 0.79
CA VAL A 120 8.90 3.19 1.35
C VAL A 120 7.48 3.24 1.87
N ALA A 121 6.58 2.55 1.19
CA ALA A 121 5.16 2.59 1.51
C ALA A 121 4.87 2.12 2.93
N THR A 122 4.01 2.88 3.59
CA THR A 122 3.45 2.57 4.92
C THR A 122 1.93 2.61 4.77
N GLY A 123 1.25 1.46 4.95
CA GLY A 123 -0.16 1.36 4.57
C GLY A 123 -1.15 1.83 5.63
N PRO A 124 -2.16 2.64 5.27
CA PRO A 124 -3.23 3.03 6.18
C PRO A 124 -4.05 1.83 6.66
N THR A 125 -4.12 0.77 5.89
CA THR A 125 -4.82 -0.47 6.19
C THR A 125 -4.28 -1.24 7.40
N VAL A 126 -3.03 -1.00 7.77
CA VAL A 126 -2.39 -1.55 8.98
C VAL A 126 -2.31 -0.50 10.08
N ILE A 127 -2.09 0.77 9.72
CA ILE A 127 -2.03 1.89 10.69
C ILE A 127 -3.37 2.08 11.39
N THR A 128 -4.49 2.08 10.67
CA THR A 128 -5.82 2.30 11.26
C THR A 128 -6.16 1.29 12.35
N PRO A 129 -6.04 -0.03 12.16
CA PRO A 129 -6.23 -1.01 13.23
C PRO A 129 -5.29 -0.82 14.44
N ILE A 130 -4.05 -0.39 14.22
CA ILE A 130 -3.12 -0.09 15.31
C ILE A 130 -3.63 1.09 16.14
N LEU A 131 -4.09 2.15 15.51
CA LEU A 131 -4.62 3.35 16.17
C LEU A 131 -5.97 3.09 16.88
N GLU A 132 -6.74 2.11 16.46
CA GLU A 132 -7.94 1.65 17.17
C GLU A 132 -7.60 0.95 18.50
N VAL A 133 -6.47 0.23 18.53
CA VAL A 133 -6.01 -0.51 19.72
C VAL A 133 -5.16 0.35 20.66
N VAL A 134 -4.36 1.27 20.09
CA VAL A 134 -3.47 2.17 20.85
C VAL A 134 -3.99 3.60 20.69
N THR A 135 -4.65 4.11 21.73
CA THR A 135 -5.08 5.50 21.74
C THR A 135 -3.85 6.39 21.89
N VAL A 136 -3.49 7.11 20.85
CA VAL A 136 -2.43 8.13 20.87
C VAL A 136 -3.02 9.52 20.73
N ARG A 137 -2.21 10.57 20.94
CA ARG A 137 -2.67 11.95 20.73
C ARG A 137 -2.92 12.23 19.25
N ASP A 138 -3.88 13.08 18.94
CA ASP A 138 -4.33 13.39 17.58
C ASP A 138 -3.21 13.74 16.61
N HIS A 139 -2.18 14.48 17.04
CA HIS A 139 -1.08 14.86 16.18
C HIS A 139 -0.15 13.67 15.82
N VAL A 140 -0.09 12.63 16.67
CA VAL A 140 0.66 11.40 16.38
C VAL A 140 -0.13 10.54 15.41
N ALA A 141 -1.43 10.37 15.65
CA ALA A 141 -2.34 9.67 14.76
C ALA A 141 -2.33 10.33 13.37
N ALA A 142 -2.53 11.65 13.30
CA ALA A 142 -2.50 12.39 12.05
C ALA A 142 -1.16 12.28 11.31
N ALA A 143 -0.02 12.18 12.01
CA ALA A 143 1.28 12.00 11.37
C ALA A 143 1.39 10.63 10.71
N LEU A 144 0.99 9.56 11.41
CA LEU A 144 1.01 8.19 10.87
C LEU A 144 0.01 8.02 9.73
N GLU A 145 -1.22 8.53 9.86
CA GLU A 145 -2.24 8.45 8.82
C GLU A 145 -1.80 9.21 7.55
N THR A 146 -1.25 10.43 7.72
CA THR A 146 -0.75 11.22 6.58
C THR A 146 0.40 10.50 5.89
N GLU A 147 1.34 9.95 6.67
CA GLU A 147 2.45 9.16 6.15
C GLU A 147 1.92 7.95 5.38
N GLY A 148 1.03 7.18 6.00
CA GLY A 148 0.47 5.96 5.42
C GLY A 148 -0.23 6.20 4.08
N ILE A 149 -1.07 7.24 4.00
CA ILE A 149 -1.82 7.53 2.78
C ILE A 149 -0.90 8.04 1.66
N ILE A 150 0.01 8.97 1.97
CA ILE A 150 0.85 9.60 0.93
C ILE A 150 1.93 8.64 0.45
N ASN A 151 2.64 7.99 1.37
CA ASN A 151 3.74 7.11 1.01
C ASN A 151 3.27 5.86 0.27
N ASP A 152 2.08 5.34 0.57
CA ASP A 152 1.54 4.15 -0.09
C ASP A 152 1.33 4.41 -1.59
N VAL A 153 0.69 5.53 -1.95
CA VAL A 153 0.45 5.91 -3.34
C VAL A 153 1.74 6.35 -4.04
N THR A 154 2.54 7.20 -3.40
CA THR A 154 3.77 7.73 -4.03
C THR A 154 4.83 6.66 -4.24
N ALA A 155 4.94 5.70 -3.31
CA ALA A 155 5.84 4.57 -3.44
C ALA A 155 5.43 3.64 -4.59
N ALA A 156 4.14 3.36 -4.76
CA ALA A 156 3.64 2.57 -5.88
C ALA A 156 3.99 3.22 -7.22
N ILE A 157 3.69 4.51 -7.37
CA ILE A 157 4.02 5.25 -8.59
C ILE A 157 5.54 5.24 -8.84
N ALA A 158 6.35 5.54 -7.80
CA ALA A 158 7.80 5.54 -7.94
C ALA A 158 8.34 4.15 -8.31
N ALA A 159 7.80 3.09 -7.74
CA ALA A 159 8.21 1.72 -8.05
C ALA A 159 7.89 1.33 -9.50
N VAL A 160 6.69 1.66 -9.99
CA VAL A 160 6.31 1.46 -11.40
C VAL A 160 7.29 2.19 -12.32
N VAL A 161 7.53 3.46 -12.06
CA VAL A 161 8.48 4.30 -12.79
C VAL A 161 9.85 3.65 -12.90
N ILE A 162 10.41 3.25 -11.74
CA ILE A 162 11.76 2.68 -11.66
C ILE A 162 11.79 1.32 -12.36
N PHE A 163 10.76 0.50 -12.18
CA PHE A 163 10.68 -0.83 -12.77
C PHE A 163 10.70 -0.77 -14.29
N GLU A 164 9.80 0.02 -14.87
CA GLU A 164 9.70 0.18 -16.30
C GLU A 164 10.97 0.79 -16.92
N THR A 165 11.49 1.83 -16.27
CA THR A 165 12.66 2.56 -16.76
C THR A 165 13.93 1.72 -16.78
N LEU A 166 14.14 0.87 -15.79
CA LEU A 166 15.43 0.20 -15.58
C LEU A 166 15.43 -1.28 -15.96
N LEU A 167 14.27 -1.93 -15.98
CA LEU A 167 14.19 -3.38 -16.14
C LEU A 167 13.56 -3.84 -17.45
N LEU A 168 12.69 -3.03 -18.08
CA LEU A 168 11.98 -3.42 -19.28
C LEU A 168 12.56 -2.81 -20.55
N ASP A 169 13.22 -1.66 -20.48
CA ASP A 169 13.71 -0.94 -21.65
C ASP A 169 15.25 -1.00 -21.77
N ASP A 170 15.75 -1.70 -22.80
CA ASP A 170 17.16 -1.67 -23.23
C ASP A 170 17.53 -0.33 -23.94
N LEU A 171 16.68 0.66 -23.81
CA LEU A 171 16.82 1.98 -24.42
C LEU A 171 17.76 2.86 -23.59
N GLY A 172 18.58 3.68 -24.21
CA GLY A 172 19.46 4.62 -23.48
C GLY A 172 18.64 5.58 -22.58
N VAL A 173 19.25 6.09 -21.50
CA VAL A 173 18.60 6.91 -20.45
C VAL A 173 17.65 8.00 -20.97
N GLN A 174 17.97 8.64 -22.10
CA GLN A 174 17.14 9.70 -22.68
C GLN A 174 15.84 9.17 -23.29
N SER A 175 15.89 8.06 -24.02
CA SER A 175 14.71 7.43 -24.62
C SER A 175 13.80 6.83 -23.57
N THR A 176 14.39 6.28 -22.51
CA THR A 176 13.66 5.75 -21.35
C THR A 176 12.91 6.86 -20.60
N LEU A 177 13.54 8.01 -20.34
CA LEU A 177 12.88 9.15 -19.72
C LEU A 177 11.73 9.72 -20.57
N LEU A 178 11.86 9.69 -21.90
CA LEU A 178 10.80 10.12 -22.82
C LEU A 178 9.64 9.13 -22.83
N ALA A 179 9.90 7.83 -22.93
CA ALA A 179 8.88 6.78 -22.88
C ALA A 179 8.14 6.80 -21.54
N PHE A 180 8.88 7.02 -20.45
CA PHE A 180 8.31 7.22 -19.13
C PHE A 180 7.39 8.45 -19.08
N GLY A 181 7.86 9.60 -19.56
CA GLY A 181 7.06 10.83 -19.61
C GLY A 181 5.78 10.65 -20.45
N GLU A 182 5.85 9.90 -21.54
CA GLU A 182 4.72 9.54 -22.39
C GLU A 182 3.71 8.67 -21.63
N ARG A 183 4.14 7.57 -20.98
CA ARG A 183 3.27 6.65 -20.19
C ARG A 183 2.57 7.39 -19.06
N ILE A 184 3.31 8.19 -18.29
CA ILE A 184 2.71 9.02 -17.21
C ILE A 184 1.74 10.05 -17.79
N GLY A 185 2.10 10.70 -18.90
CA GLY A 185 1.23 11.66 -19.57
C GLY A 185 -0.08 11.04 -20.05
N ILE A 186 -0.02 9.85 -20.65
CA ILE A 186 -1.18 9.06 -21.06
C ILE A 186 -2.01 8.65 -19.84
N GLY A 187 -1.36 8.16 -18.78
CA GLY A 187 -2.02 7.80 -17.53
C GLY A 187 -2.77 8.98 -16.91
N ILE A 188 -2.11 10.13 -16.79
CA ILE A 188 -2.76 11.36 -16.28
C ILE A 188 -3.94 11.75 -17.17
N ALA A 189 -3.77 11.77 -18.49
CA ALA A 189 -4.84 12.14 -19.41
C ALA A 189 -6.04 11.19 -19.31
N ALA A 190 -5.82 9.88 -19.29
CA ALA A 190 -6.87 8.87 -19.16
C ALA A 190 -7.59 8.97 -17.80
N GLY A 191 -6.84 9.17 -16.71
CA GLY A 191 -7.38 9.37 -15.38
C GLY A 191 -8.26 10.62 -15.26
N LEU A 192 -7.80 11.75 -15.82
CA LEU A 192 -8.58 12.99 -15.83
C LEU A 192 -9.81 12.89 -16.74
N LEU A 193 -9.71 12.22 -17.89
CA LEU A 193 -10.86 11.97 -18.78
C LEU A 193 -11.93 11.14 -18.08
N ALA A 194 -11.54 10.02 -17.43
CA ALA A 194 -12.45 9.20 -16.67
C ALA A 194 -13.09 9.98 -15.52
N THR A 195 -12.30 10.78 -14.79
CA THR A 195 -12.78 11.69 -13.75
C THR A 195 -13.82 12.67 -14.28
N GLY A 196 -13.50 13.38 -15.38
CA GLY A 196 -14.39 14.36 -15.98
C GLY A 196 -15.72 13.75 -16.42
N LEU A 197 -15.67 12.59 -17.06
CA LEU A 197 -16.87 11.85 -17.49
C LEU A 197 -17.75 11.45 -16.30
N VAL A 198 -17.15 10.82 -15.29
CA VAL A 198 -17.88 10.36 -14.10
C VAL A 198 -18.45 11.55 -13.32
N TYR A 199 -17.66 12.60 -13.13
CA TYR A 199 -18.11 13.82 -12.46
C TYR A 199 -19.30 14.47 -13.17
N PHE A 200 -19.21 14.58 -14.51
CA PHE A 200 -20.31 15.10 -15.34
C PHE A 200 -21.59 14.28 -15.16
N ILE A 201 -21.51 12.96 -15.26
CA ILE A 201 -22.67 12.09 -15.09
C ILE A 201 -23.25 12.21 -13.68
N LEU A 202 -22.43 12.26 -12.64
CA LEU A 202 -22.87 12.40 -11.26
C LEU A 202 -23.59 13.71 -10.99
N GLN A 203 -23.15 14.81 -11.64
CA GLN A 203 -23.74 16.13 -11.42
C GLN A 203 -25.02 16.39 -12.21
N TYR A 204 -25.15 15.81 -13.40
CA TYR A 204 -26.20 16.21 -14.34
C TYR A 204 -27.20 15.11 -14.68
N GLU A 205 -26.85 13.84 -14.55
CA GLU A 205 -27.65 12.73 -15.07
C GLU A 205 -28.29 11.85 -13.98
N ILE A 206 -27.86 11.94 -12.72
CA ILE A 206 -28.31 11.02 -11.67
C ILE A 206 -29.48 11.61 -10.87
N THR A 207 -30.57 10.83 -10.83
CA THR A 207 -31.73 11.18 -9.99
C THR A 207 -31.49 10.83 -8.51
N PRO A 208 -32.13 11.53 -7.56
CA PRO A 208 -31.96 11.26 -6.11
C PRO A 208 -32.29 9.82 -5.67
N LYS A 209 -33.15 9.11 -6.40
CA LYS A 209 -33.54 7.73 -6.06
C LYS A 209 -32.49 6.69 -6.44
N GLU A 210 -31.77 6.91 -7.52
CA GLU A 210 -30.75 6.00 -8.03
C GLU A 210 -29.34 6.40 -7.55
N GLY A 211 -29.25 7.60 -6.98
CA GLY A 211 -28.02 8.29 -6.66
C GLY A 211 -26.98 7.47 -5.90
N PRO A 212 -27.26 6.89 -4.72
CA PRO A 212 -26.23 6.22 -3.92
C PRO A 212 -25.64 5.00 -4.62
N GLN A 213 -26.49 4.19 -5.27
CA GLN A 213 -26.04 2.99 -5.96
C GLN A 213 -25.30 3.32 -7.26
N ALA A 214 -25.82 4.24 -8.06
CA ALA A 214 -25.20 4.65 -9.30
C ALA A 214 -23.86 5.34 -9.04
N SER A 215 -23.78 6.21 -8.03
CA SER A 215 -22.54 6.93 -7.69
C SER A 215 -21.38 6.00 -7.38
N ARG A 216 -21.58 4.97 -6.52
CA ARG A 216 -20.51 4.04 -6.18
C ARG A 216 -20.05 3.22 -7.37
N PHE A 217 -20.97 2.75 -8.24
CA PHE A 217 -20.58 2.00 -9.43
C PHE A 217 -19.90 2.86 -10.49
N LEU A 218 -20.33 4.12 -10.68
CA LEU A 218 -19.69 5.04 -11.61
C LEU A 218 -18.27 5.39 -11.17
N VAL A 219 -18.07 5.72 -9.88
CA VAL A 219 -16.74 6.02 -9.36
C VAL A 219 -15.83 4.80 -9.43
N PHE A 220 -16.35 3.61 -9.11
CA PHE A 220 -15.60 2.37 -9.25
C PHE A 220 -15.27 2.04 -10.73
N SER A 221 -16.20 2.33 -11.64
CA SER A 221 -15.93 2.17 -13.07
C SER A 221 -14.86 3.13 -13.60
N ALA A 222 -14.66 4.29 -12.93
CA ALA A 222 -13.55 5.17 -13.28
C ALA A 222 -12.19 4.53 -12.99
N ALA A 223 -12.06 3.76 -11.89
CA ALA A 223 -10.82 3.06 -11.57
C ALA A 223 -10.45 2.05 -12.68
N ILE A 224 -11.40 1.18 -13.02
CA ILE A 224 -11.19 0.14 -14.04
C ILE A 224 -11.10 0.74 -15.44
N GLY A 225 -11.97 1.70 -15.74
CA GLY A 225 -12.05 2.33 -17.07
C GLY A 225 -10.83 3.19 -17.38
N SER A 226 -10.30 3.95 -16.42
CA SER A 226 -9.08 4.73 -16.61
C SER A 226 -7.87 3.83 -16.82
N PHE A 227 -7.75 2.76 -16.02
CA PHE A 227 -6.71 1.75 -16.19
C PHE A 227 -6.78 1.13 -17.58
N ALA A 228 -7.92 0.54 -17.95
CA ALA A 228 -8.08 -0.11 -19.24
C ALA A 228 -7.87 0.85 -20.43
N LEU A 229 -8.34 2.09 -20.32
CA LEU A 229 -8.15 3.11 -21.35
C LEU A 229 -6.67 3.43 -21.53
N ALA A 230 -5.92 3.63 -20.46
CA ALA A 230 -4.50 3.95 -20.53
C ALA A 230 -3.69 2.79 -21.12
N GLU A 231 -3.98 1.53 -20.71
CA GLU A 231 -3.33 0.33 -21.23
C GLU A 231 -3.48 0.14 -22.74
N VAL A 232 -4.58 0.62 -23.32
CA VAL A 232 -4.78 0.56 -24.80
C VAL A 232 -3.78 1.47 -25.54
N PHE A 233 -3.40 2.60 -24.95
CA PHE A 233 -2.51 3.58 -25.59
C PHE A 233 -1.03 3.36 -25.23
N ALA A 234 -0.76 2.95 -24.01
CA ALA A 234 0.58 2.62 -23.56
C ALA A 234 0.51 1.54 -22.49
N ALA A 235 1.23 0.45 -22.70
CA ALA A 235 1.37 -0.60 -21.70
C ALA A 235 1.83 0.01 -20.38
N GLU A 236 1.20 -0.43 -19.27
CA GLU A 236 1.52 -0.06 -17.88
C GLU A 236 1.26 1.41 -17.49
N ALA A 237 0.63 2.20 -18.36
CA ALA A 237 0.12 3.51 -18.00
C ALA A 237 -1.13 3.46 -17.10
N GLY A 238 -1.74 2.27 -16.95
CA GLY A 238 -3.00 2.05 -16.24
C GLY A 238 -2.92 2.37 -14.75
N VAL A 239 -1.82 2.03 -14.08
CA VAL A 239 -1.62 2.32 -12.65
C VAL A 239 -1.60 3.83 -12.40
N ALA A 240 -0.89 4.59 -13.25
CA ALA A 240 -0.86 6.05 -13.19
C ALA A 240 -2.23 6.66 -13.46
N ALA A 241 -3.01 6.06 -14.38
CA ALA A 241 -4.37 6.49 -14.66
C ALA A 241 -5.32 6.28 -13.48
N ALA A 242 -5.28 5.09 -12.87
CA ALA A 242 -6.07 4.78 -11.69
C ALA A 242 -5.72 5.70 -10.49
N ALA A 243 -4.42 5.93 -10.25
CA ALA A 243 -3.96 6.87 -9.23
C ALA A 243 -4.47 8.29 -9.49
N THR A 244 -4.36 8.77 -10.74
CA THR A 244 -4.82 10.11 -11.13
C THR A 244 -6.33 10.25 -10.98
N ALA A 245 -7.11 9.26 -11.42
CA ALA A 245 -8.57 9.25 -11.27
C ALA A 245 -8.96 9.24 -9.77
N GLY A 246 -8.26 8.43 -8.95
CA GLY A 246 -8.46 8.38 -7.51
C GLY A 246 -8.21 9.73 -6.85
N ILE A 247 -7.04 10.35 -7.07
CA ILE A 247 -6.70 11.68 -6.52
C ILE A 247 -7.73 12.73 -6.98
N ALA A 248 -8.06 12.75 -8.26
CA ALA A 248 -8.95 13.76 -8.82
C ALA A 248 -10.37 13.62 -8.25
N LEU A 249 -11.00 12.44 -8.34
CA LEU A 249 -12.33 12.18 -7.78
C LEU A 249 -12.35 12.32 -6.25
N GLY A 250 -11.29 11.90 -5.58
CA GLY A 250 -11.13 12.04 -4.14
C GLY A 250 -11.16 13.49 -3.65
N ASN A 251 -10.76 14.45 -4.47
CA ASN A 251 -10.70 15.88 -4.14
C ASN A 251 -11.83 16.72 -4.75
N LEU A 252 -12.76 16.10 -5.48
CA LEU A 252 -13.98 16.74 -5.95
C LEU A 252 -15.10 16.60 -4.90
N ASP A 253 -16.06 17.53 -4.96
CA ASP A 253 -17.28 17.44 -4.17
C ASP A 253 -18.26 16.49 -4.85
N LEU A 254 -18.30 15.25 -4.36
CA LEU A 254 -19.10 14.17 -4.93
C LEU A 254 -20.36 13.95 -4.10
N PRO A 255 -21.53 13.78 -4.75
CA PRO A 255 -22.72 13.33 -4.07
C PRO A 255 -22.51 11.90 -3.51
N TYR A 256 -23.11 11.62 -2.34
CA TYR A 256 -23.06 10.29 -1.71
C TYR A 256 -21.65 9.77 -1.40
N ARG A 257 -20.72 10.66 -1.08
CA ARG A 257 -19.33 10.35 -0.85
C ARG A 257 -19.08 9.20 0.13
N GLU A 258 -19.76 9.20 1.29
CA GLU A 258 -19.61 8.14 2.28
C GLU A 258 -19.91 6.75 1.70
N THR A 259 -20.99 6.64 0.91
CA THR A 259 -21.37 5.40 0.24
C THR A 259 -20.34 4.96 -0.80
N ILE A 260 -19.68 5.90 -1.48
CA ILE A 260 -18.62 5.63 -2.42
C ILE A 260 -17.39 5.10 -1.67
N GLU A 261 -16.97 5.77 -0.59
CA GLU A 261 -15.81 5.37 0.24
C GLU A 261 -16.01 3.99 0.87
N GLU A 262 -17.20 3.69 1.39
CA GLU A 262 -17.52 2.37 1.94
C GLU A 262 -17.41 1.28 0.88
N PHE A 263 -18.00 1.50 -0.30
CA PHE A 263 -17.98 0.53 -1.38
C PHE A 263 -16.56 0.32 -1.94
N ALA A 264 -15.79 1.39 -2.14
CA ALA A 264 -14.40 1.30 -2.60
C ALA A 264 -13.57 0.47 -1.62
N ARG A 265 -13.71 0.73 -0.32
CA ARG A 265 -13.03 -0.05 0.73
C ARG A 265 -13.44 -1.53 0.73
N ASP A 266 -14.73 -1.84 0.60
CA ASP A 266 -15.21 -3.23 0.56
C ASP A 266 -14.68 -3.95 -0.69
N ALA A 267 -14.69 -3.29 -1.85
CA ALA A 267 -14.13 -3.82 -3.08
C ALA A 267 -12.62 -4.08 -2.94
N THR A 268 -11.89 -3.12 -2.38
CA THR A 268 -10.45 -3.25 -2.09
C THR A 268 -10.16 -4.44 -1.20
N LEU A 269 -10.95 -4.69 -0.15
CA LEU A 269 -10.75 -5.85 0.73
C LEU A 269 -10.93 -7.19 0.00
N ILE A 270 -11.88 -7.29 -0.92
CA ILE A 270 -12.09 -8.51 -1.74
C ILE A 270 -10.90 -8.73 -2.68
N VAL A 271 -10.47 -7.67 -3.33
CA VAL A 271 -9.36 -7.69 -4.27
C VAL A 271 -8.04 -8.01 -3.56
N LEU A 272 -7.84 -7.44 -2.38
CA LEU A 272 -6.69 -7.73 -1.53
C LEU A 272 -6.61 -9.21 -1.14
N ALA A 273 -7.74 -9.79 -0.72
CA ALA A 273 -7.79 -11.21 -0.41
C ALA A 273 -7.32 -12.05 -1.61
N PHE A 274 -7.79 -11.70 -2.82
CA PHE A 274 -7.37 -12.38 -4.05
C PHE A 274 -5.87 -12.21 -4.31
N VAL A 275 -5.36 -10.99 -4.31
CA VAL A 275 -3.94 -10.70 -4.61
C VAL A 275 -3.00 -11.36 -3.61
N PHE A 276 -3.28 -11.21 -2.31
CA PHE A 276 -2.38 -11.75 -1.28
C PHE A 276 -2.37 -13.27 -1.21
N VAL A 277 -3.54 -13.91 -1.37
CA VAL A 277 -3.59 -15.38 -1.41
C VAL A 277 -2.90 -15.89 -2.67
N SER A 278 -3.11 -15.24 -3.82
CA SER A 278 -2.43 -15.59 -5.06
C SER A 278 -0.92 -15.36 -4.96
N LEU A 279 -0.49 -14.20 -4.43
CA LEU A 279 0.92 -13.88 -4.19
C LEU A 279 1.59 -14.96 -3.35
N ALA A 280 1.00 -15.26 -2.19
CA ALA A 280 1.57 -16.23 -1.27
C ALA A 280 1.60 -17.66 -1.85
N ALA A 281 0.62 -18.00 -2.69
CA ALA A 281 0.62 -19.28 -3.40
C ALA A 281 1.70 -19.38 -4.47
N LEU A 282 2.19 -18.25 -5.00
CA LEU A 282 3.27 -18.21 -6.01
C LEU A 282 4.66 -18.14 -5.40
N ILE A 283 4.77 -17.91 -4.09
CA ILE A 283 6.06 -17.80 -3.41
C ILE A 283 6.69 -19.18 -3.25
N ASP A 284 7.94 -19.30 -3.70
CA ASP A 284 8.82 -20.41 -3.37
C ASP A 284 9.44 -20.19 -1.97
N ILE A 285 9.05 -21.02 -1.01
CA ILE A 285 9.64 -20.97 0.35
C ILE A 285 11.16 -21.17 0.28
N GLY A 286 11.63 -22.00 -0.64
CA GLY A 286 13.06 -22.16 -0.90
C GLY A 286 13.73 -20.86 -1.33
N ALA A 287 13.04 -19.98 -2.08
CA ALA A 287 13.55 -18.66 -2.43
C ALA A 287 13.69 -17.76 -1.20
N ILE A 288 12.68 -17.74 -0.31
CA ILE A 288 12.76 -16.99 0.95
C ILE A 288 13.92 -17.53 1.82
N LEU A 289 14.06 -18.83 1.91
CA LEU A 289 15.16 -19.43 2.68
C LEU A 289 16.54 -19.12 2.06
N ARG A 290 16.62 -18.94 0.73
CA ARG A 290 17.84 -18.50 0.05
C ARG A 290 18.25 -17.07 0.37
N LEU A 291 17.32 -16.19 0.78
CA LEU A 291 17.67 -14.87 1.32
C LEU A 291 18.51 -15.00 2.59
N GLY A 292 18.33 -16.08 3.34
CA GLY A 292 19.17 -16.46 4.47
C GLY A 292 19.29 -15.33 5.52
N ILE A 293 20.51 -15.14 6.01
CA ILE A 293 20.81 -14.07 6.98
C ILE A 293 20.61 -12.68 6.36
N GLY A 294 20.82 -12.51 5.05
CA GLY A 294 20.65 -11.24 4.36
C GLY A 294 19.23 -10.68 4.50
N GLY A 295 18.21 -11.51 4.24
CA GLY A 295 16.80 -11.12 4.41
C GLY A 295 16.43 -10.77 5.86
N VAL A 296 16.91 -11.55 6.82
CA VAL A 296 16.69 -11.25 8.25
C VAL A 296 17.37 -9.93 8.65
N LEU A 297 18.61 -9.72 8.24
CA LEU A 297 19.33 -8.48 8.50
C LEU A 297 18.64 -7.28 7.82
N LEU A 298 18.09 -7.45 6.63
CA LEU A 298 17.33 -6.42 5.95
C LEU A 298 16.11 -5.99 6.78
N VAL A 299 15.31 -6.95 7.27
CA VAL A 299 14.17 -6.65 8.16
C VAL A 299 14.64 -5.85 9.39
N VAL A 300 15.72 -6.29 10.03
CA VAL A 300 16.29 -5.60 11.20
C VAL A 300 16.74 -4.18 10.85
N VAL A 301 17.45 -4.00 9.73
CA VAL A 301 17.92 -2.69 9.28
C VAL A 301 16.73 -1.77 8.96
N VAL A 302 15.74 -2.25 8.23
CA VAL A 302 14.54 -1.48 7.87
C VAL A 302 13.76 -1.06 9.10
N ALA A 303 13.47 -1.99 10.01
CA ALA A 303 12.63 -1.73 11.18
C ALA A 303 13.36 -0.99 12.31
N LEU A 304 14.62 -1.36 12.60
CA LEU A 304 15.34 -0.86 13.79
C LEU A 304 16.40 0.19 13.49
N VAL A 305 16.72 0.47 12.23
CA VAL A 305 17.69 1.51 11.86
C VAL A 305 17.03 2.56 10.98
N LEU A 306 16.52 2.19 9.81
CA LEU A 306 16.02 3.16 8.83
C LEU A 306 14.75 3.84 9.32
N ARG A 307 13.80 3.09 9.87
CA ARG A 307 12.55 3.65 10.41
C ARG A 307 12.82 4.62 11.58
N PRO A 308 13.60 4.28 12.63
CA PRO A 308 13.98 5.23 13.67
C PRO A 308 14.73 6.48 13.16
N VAL A 309 15.63 6.32 12.20
CA VAL A 309 16.35 7.45 11.60
C VAL A 309 15.38 8.38 10.87
N ALA A 310 14.49 7.85 10.05
CA ALA A 310 13.47 8.63 9.34
C ALA A 310 12.56 9.40 10.32
N ALA A 311 12.05 8.73 11.36
CA ALA A 311 11.22 9.35 12.39
C ALA A 311 11.97 10.42 13.19
N ALA A 312 13.25 10.17 13.55
CA ALA A 312 14.08 11.13 14.27
C ALA A 312 14.32 12.40 13.45
N ILE A 313 14.65 12.26 12.16
CA ILE A 313 14.88 13.42 11.26
C ILE A 313 13.57 14.19 11.07
N ALA A 314 12.46 13.50 10.84
CA ALA A 314 11.18 14.14 10.61
C ALA A 314 10.68 14.94 11.83
N THR A 315 10.90 14.42 13.03
CA THR A 315 10.46 15.07 14.28
C THR A 315 11.50 16.00 14.90
N ALA A 316 12.69 16.13 14.29
CA ALA A 316 13.76 17.01 14.81
C ALA A 316 13.30 18.47 14.85
N GLY A 317 13.47 19.12 16.02
CA GLY A 317 13.10 20.52 16.23
C GLY A 317 11.58 20.78 16.26
N VAL A 318 10.73 19.77 16.23
CA VAL A 318 9.27 19.93 16.38
C VAL A 318 8.91 19.72 17.86
N GLU A 319 8.67 20.81 18.58
CA GLU A 319 8.45 20.79 20.04
C GLU A 319 7.17 20.07 20.46
N ARG A 320 6.20 19.96 19.54
CA ARG A 320 4.91 19.32 19.81
C ARG A 320 5.02 17.82 20.14
N PHE A 321 6.11 17.15 19.68
CA PHE A 321 6.34 15.72 19.92
C PHE A 321 7.20 15.49 21.14
N THR A 322 6.69 14.75 22.10
CA THR A 322 7.46 14.24 23.26
C THR A 322 8.46 13.17 22.83
N ARG A 323 9.40 12.82 23.68
CA ARG A 323 10.37 11.74 23.40
C ARG A 323 9.66 10.39 23.21
N SER A 324 8.66 10.08 24.03
CA SER A 324 7.86 8.87 23.92
C SER A 324 7.13 8.78 22.59
N GLU A 325 6.52 9.88 22.13
CA GLU A 325 5.81 9.93 20.85
C GLU A 325 6.74 9.78 19.65
N ARG A 326 7.96 10.36 19.73
CA ARG A 326 9.00 10.15 18.69
C ARG A 326 9.44 8.70 18.63
N LEU A 327 9.61 8.05 19.78
CA LEU A 327 9.94 6.62 19.84
C LEU A 327 8.79 5.74 19.32
N PHE A 328 7.55 6.14 19.59
CA PHE A 328 6.39 5.45 19.04
C PHE A 328 6.34 5.54 17.52
N LEU A 329 6.52 6.74 16.94
CA LEU A 329 6.63 6.93 15.48
C LEU A 329 7.81 6.15 14.88
N ALA A 330 8.90 6.00 15.63
CA ALA A 330 10.06 5.21 15.22
C ALA A 330 9.82 3.70 15.26
N ALA A 331 8.92 3.24 16.12
CA ALA A 331 8.60 1.83 16.30
C ALA A 331 7.41 1.37 15.46
N ILE A 332 6.57 2.29 14.97
CA ILE A 332 5.36 1.99 14.20
C ILE A 332 5.52 2.58 12.80
N GLY A 333 5.62 1.74 11.82
CA GLY A 333 5.71 2.08 10.41
C GLY A 333 5.41 0.84 9.55
N PRO A 334 4.20 0.24 9.75
CA PRO A 334 3.86 -1.00 9.09
C PRO A 334 3.76 -0.81 7.59
N ARG A 335 4.12 -1.84 6.84
CA ARG A 335 4.20 -1.76 5.38
C ARG A 335 2.82 -1.87 4.76
N GLY A 336 2.60 -1.07 3.72
CA GLY A 336 1.34 -1.06 3.00
C GLY A 336 1.08 -2.32 2.18
N ILE A 337 -0.16 -2.46 1.78
CA ILE A 337 -0.65 -3.55 0.95
C ILE A 337 -0.35 -3.30 -0.52
N ILE A 338 -0.34 -2.03 -0.95
CA ILE A 338 -0.05 -1.64 -2.33
C ILE A 338 1.32 -2.13 -2.79
N PRO A 339 2.42 -2.02 -2.00
CA PRO A 339 3.72 -2.57 -2.38
C PRO A 339 3.72 -4.05 -2.71
N ALA A 340 3.00 -4.86 -1.93
CA ALA A 340 2.93 -6.29 -2.18
C ALA A 340 2.20 -6.61 -3.48
N SER A 341 1.11 -5.88 -3.77
CA SER A 341 0.34 -6.05 -5.00
C SER A 341 1.15 -5.65 -6.23
N VAL A 342 1.84 -4.51 -6.17
CA VAL A 342 2.72 -4.03 -7.24
C VAL A 342 3.93 -4.95 -7.41
N ALA A 343 4.54 -5.43 -6.30
CA ALA A 343 5.62 -6.42 -6.35
C ALA A 343 5.19 -7.72 -7.05
N THR A 344 3.93 -8.13 -6.85
CA THR A 344 3.39 -9.32 -7.52
C THR A 344 3.33 -9.12 -9.04
N LEU A 345 2.82 -7.97 -9.47
CA LEU A 345 2.76 -7.62 -10.88
C LEU A 345 4.17 -7.66 -11.50
N PHE A 346 5.13 -6.97 -10.91
CA PHE A 346 6.51 -6.93 -11.38
C PHE A 346 7.18 -8.30 -11.41
N ALA A 347 6.90 -9.14 -10.42
CA ALA A 347 7.46 -10.48 -10.38
C ALA A 347 6.91 -11.37 -11.50
N ILE A 348 5.62 -11.28 -11.81
CA ILE A 348 5.01 -12.00 -12.94
C ILE A 348 5.69 -11.55 -14.24
N GLU A 349 5.93 -10.27 -14.40
CA GLU A 349 6.52 -9.68 -15.59
C GLU A 349 8.01 -10.06 -15.73
N LEU A 350 8.78 -10.00 -14.64
CA LEU A 350 10.16 -10.49 -14.61
C LEU A 350 10.25 -11.99 -14.96
N ALA A 351 9.35 -12.80 -14.46
CA ALA A 351 9.29 -14.21 -14.79
C ALA A 351 8.94 -14.42 -16.27
N ALA A 352 8.02 -13.64 -16.84
CA ALA A 352 7.68 -13.69 -18.25
C ALA A 352 8.85 -13.30 -19.18
N THR A 353 9.74 -12.41 -18.74
CA THR A 353 10.98 -12.06 -19.45
C THR A 353 12.12 -13.06 -19.23
N GLY A 354 11.89 -14.14 -18.46
CA GLY A 354 12.87 -15.18 -18.16
C GLY A 354 13.80 -14.88 -16.99
N ASN A 355 13.57 -13.78 -16.25
CA ASN A 355 14.37 -13.40 -15.09
C ASN A 355 13.77 -13.92 -13.77
N GLU A 356 13.62 -15.24 -13.68
CA GLU A 356 13.03 -15.92 -12.52
C GLU A 356 13.75 -15.60 -11.20
N THR A 357 15.08 -15.48 -11.24
CA THR A 357 15.87 -15.16 -10.04
C THR A 357 15.53 -13.79 -9.48
N ALA A 358 15.41 -12.77 -10.32
CA ALA A 358 15.01 -11.43 -9.90
C ALA A 358 13.56 -11.39 -9.42
N SER A 359 12.66 -12.12 -10.09
CA SER A 359 11.27 -12.30 -9.69
C SER A 359 11.15 -12.83 -8.26
N GLN A 360 11.81 -13.96 -7.99
CA GLN A 360 11.77 -14.61 -6.68
C GLN A 360 12.47 -13.79 -5.58
N LEU A 361 13.57 -13.11 -5.91
CA LEU A 361 14.24 -12.23 -4.97
C LEU A 361 13.34 -11.04 -4.60
N LEU A 362 12.71 -10.38 -5.58
CA LEU A 362 11.81 -9.25 -5.36
C LEU A 362 10.62 -9.67 -4.48
N LEU A 363 9.93 -10.76 -4.84
CA LEU A 363 8.81 -11.28 -4.06
C LEU A 363 9.22 -11.68 -2.65
N GLY A 364 10.27 -12.47 -2.52
CA GLY A 364 10.74 -12.98 -1.24
C GLY A 364 11.13 -11.84 -0.29
N THR A 365 11.86 -10.84 -0.80
CA THR A 365 12.30 -9.69 0.00
C THR A 365 11.13 -8.82 0.44
N VAL A 366 10.25 -8.43 -0.48
CA VAL A 366 9.08 -7.61 -0.15
C VAL A 366 8.17 -8.35 0.83
N PHE A 367 7.95 -9.65 0.59
CA PHE A 367 7.13 -10.50 1.45
C PHE A 367 7.68 -10.60 2.87
N ILE A 368 8.96 -10.97 3.05
CA ILE A 368 9.54 -11.16 4.39
C ILE A 368 9.53 -9.85 5.19
N VAL A 369 9.79 -8.71 4.54
CA VAL A 369 9.76 -7.42 5.21
C VAL A 369 8.34 -7.05 5.63
N ILE A 370 7.34 -7.18 4.76
CA ILE A 370 5.93 -6.90 5.09
C ILE A 370 5.47 -7.79 6.25
N VAL A 371 5.62 -9.11 6.12
CA VAL A 371 5.14 -10.05 7.13
C VAL A 371 5.81 -9.80 8.48
N ALA A 372 7.14 -9.62 8.49
CA ALA A 372 7.87 -9.42 9.73
C ALA A 372 7.52 -8.08 10.39
N THR A 373 7.44 -6.99 9.62
CA THR A 373 7.09 -5.67 10.19
C THR A 373 5.65 -5.66 10.67
N ASP A 374 4.70 -6.10 9.87
CA ASP A 374 3.29 -6.07 10.22
C ASP A 374 2.97 -7.00 11.41
N ALA A 375 3.53 -8.22 11.43
CA ALA A 375 3.32 -9.14 12.54
C ALA A 375 3.89 -8.59 13.87
N VAL A 376 5.08 -8.00 13.83
CA VAL A 376 5.72 -7.42 15.02
C VAL A 376 5.01 -6.14 15.44
N GLU A 377 4.78 -5.22 14.52
CA GLU A 377 4.24 -3.91 14.84
C GLU A 377 2.77 -3.98 15.26
N ALA A 378 1.92 -4.72 14.53
CA ALA A 378 0.54 -4.89 14.93
C ALA A 378 0.39 -5.78 16.17
N GLY A 379 1.23 -6.83 16.31
CA GLY A 379 1.21 -7.72 17.48
C GLY A 379 1.69 -7.05 18.77
N LEU A 380 2.64 -6.12 18.68
CA LEU A 380 3.24 -5.45 19.83
C LEU A 380 2.83 -3.98 20.00
N ALA A 381 2.01 -3.42 19.11
CA ALA A 381 1.63 -2.01 19.14
C ALA A 381 1.13 -1.55 20.51
N ARG A 382 0.25 -2.33 21.14
CA ARG A 382 -0.29 -2.02 22.48
C ARG A 382 0.80 -2.04 23.54
N GLN A 383 1.64 -3.07 23.55
CA GLN A 383 2.75 -3.19 24.50
C GLN A 383 3.76 -2.05 24.34
N ILE A 384 4.04 -1.67 23.09
CA ILE A 384 4.91 -0.52 22.75
C ILE A 384 4.25 0.78 23.25
N GLY A 385 2.96 0.97 22.99
CA GLY A 385 2.22 2.16 23.43
C GLY A 385 2.17 2.29 24.96
N ASP A 386 1.89 1.21 25.65
CA ASP A 386 1.84 1.17 27.12
C ASP A 386 3.24 1.38 27.72
N PHE A 387 4.28 0.72 27.20
CA PHE A 387 5.66 0.87 27.65
C PHE A 387 6.19 2.30 27.47
N LEU A 388 5.88 2.94 26.36
CA LEU A 388 6.29 4.31 26.06
C LEU A 388 5.40 5.36 26.75
N GLY A 389 4.25 4.96 27.31
CA GLY A 389 3.32 5.87 27.96
C GLY A 389 2.71 6.89 27.00
N VAL A 390 2.48 6.53 25.71
CA VAL A 390 1.90 7.43 24.72
C VAL A 390 0.38 7.51 24.78
N THR A 391 -0.26 6.57 25.49
CA THR A 391 -1.70 6.58 25.72
C THR A 391 -2.08 7.74 26.65
N PRO A 392 -2.97 8.66 26.24
CA PRO A 392 -3.41 9.73 27.11
C PRO A 392 -4.09 9.15 28.35
N MET A 393 -3.72 9.65 29.53
CA MET A 393 -4.39 9.23 30.78
C MET A 393 -5.88 9.57 30.68
N ARG A 394 -6.73 8.55 30.77
CA ARG A 394 -8.18 8.77 30.89
C ARG A 394 -8.45 9.41 32.25
N THR A 395 -8.75 10.68 32.29
CA THR A 395 -9.25 11.35 33.50
C THR A 395 -10.71 10.98 33.67
N ILE A 396 -11.01 10.11 34.64
CA ILE A 396 -12.38 9.85 35.05
C ILE A 396 -12.80 11.05 35.92
N ILE A 397 -13.63 11.93 35.41
CA ILE A 397 -14.26 12.98 36.20
C ILE A 397 -15.43 12.33 36.95
N VAL A 398 -15.17 11.94 38.20
CA VAL A 398 -16.23 11.48 39.11
C VAL A 398 -16.80 12.72 39.80
N GLY A 399 -18.02 13.09 39.45
CA GLY A 399 -18.75 14.13 40.14
C GLY A 399 -19.04 15.39 39.30
N GLY A 400 -19.84 15.27 38.26
CA GLY A 400 -20.53 16.39 37.62
C GLY A 400 -21.89 16.60 38.24
N GLY A 401 -21.96 17.05 39.48
CA GLY A 401 -23.19 17.58 40.05
C GLY A 401 -23.60 18.80 39.28
N ARG A 402 -24.90 18.92 38.88
CA ARG A 402 -25.50 20.10 38.30
C ARG A 402 -25.20 21.32 39.20
N VAL A 403 -24.37 22.23 38.74
CA VAL A 403 -24.40 23.60 39.25
C VAL A 403 -25.49 24.27 38.49
N SER A 404 -26.67 24.39 39.12
CA SER A 404 -27.71 25.30 38.68
C SER A 404 -27.22 26.73 38.97
N LEU A 405 -27.07 27.52 37.94
CA LEU A 405 -27.21 28.95 37.96
C LEU A 405 -28.44 29.32 37.16
#